data_24fada437c1591baceaff6eb00bf4c52
#
_entry.id   24fada437c1591baceaff6eb00bf4c52
#
_cell.length_a   1.000
_cell.length_b   1.000
_cell.length_c   1.000
_cell.angle_alpha   90.00
_cell.angle_beta   90.00
_cell.angle_gamma   90.00
#
_symmetry.space_group_name_H-M   'P 1'
#
loop_
_entity.id
_entity.type
_entity.pdbx_description
1 polymer ?
#
loop_
_entity_poly.entity_id
_entity_poly.type
_entity_poly.pdbx_seq_one_letter_code
_entity_poly.pdbx_strand_id
1 'polypeptide(L)'
;MGVTRFGAYTTHLNIDARYAIPLPTDWSFEEGSAYLVQVLTAYYGLVYLANIQQGSTVLVHSAAGGVGIWANRIAKLYDAYTIGSIGSPNKIDFLKKEGYNQIIVRDKKTFEAKLESALAGRELNTIMECIGGKIFQIGYNALAPQGRMVIYGSARYATPNDRPNYLKLMWQFFTRPKLDPTEMVQSNRALLGFNLIWLYEKADLLHQLLGELQKMDIGKPHIGHTFEFEELPDAIRKFQTGKTIGKVVVKV
;
A
#
# COMPACT_ATOMS: atom_id res chain seq x y z
N MET A 1 -4.62 -15.65 -14.13
CA MET A 1 -3.75 -15.07 -13.07
C MET A 1 -4.07 -15.70 -11.72
N GLY A 2 -3.11 -15.70 -10.77
CA GLY A 2 -3.35 -16.35 -9.48
C GLY A 2 -2.49 -15.73 -8.38
N VAL A 3 -2.70 -16.24 -7.16
CA VAL A 3 -1.90 -15.86 -5.99
C VAL A 3 -1.41 -17.11 -5.28
N THR A 4 -0.22 -17.02 -4.71
CA THR A 4 0.33 -18.03 -3.81
C THR A 4 0.90 -17.36 -2.56
N ARG A 5 0.91 -18.09 -1.44
CA ARG A 5 1.50 -17.58 -0.20
C ARG A 5 3.01 -17.47 -0.30
N PHE A 6 3.65 -18.46 -0.92
CA PHE A 6 5.10 -18.57 -1.08
C PHE A 6 5.42 -19.24 -2.42
N GLY A 7 6.67 -19.10 -2.88
CA GLY A 7 7.18 -19.84 -4.04
C GLY A 7 6.80 -19.25 -5.40
N ALA A 8 6.43 -17.96 -5.47
CA ALA A 8 6.03 -17.33 -6.74
C ALA A 8 7.20 -17.11 -7.73
N TYR A 9 8.45 -17.14 -7.28
CA TYR A 9 9.62 -17.05 -8.18
C TYR A 9 9.98 -18.46 -8.66
N THR A 10 9.24 -18.94 -9.63
CA THR A 10 9.38 -20.29 -10.18
C THR A 10 8.83 -20.37 -11.59
N THR A 11 9.35 -21.28 -12.38
CA THR A 11 8.87 -21.58 -13.74
C THR A 11 7.57 -22.39 -13.74
N HIS A 12 7.37 -23.21 -12.71
CA HIS A 12 6.19 -24.05 -12.57
C HIS A 12 5.71 -24.04 -11.12
N LEU A 13 4.40 -23.93 -10.93
CA LEU A 13 3.80 -23.90 -9.62
C LEU A 13 2.49 -24.69 -9.61
N ASN A 14 2.37 -25.64 -8.68
CA ASN A 14 1.10 -26.30 -8.39
C ASN A 14 0.35 -25.50 -7.33
N ILE A 15 -0.84 -25.01 -7.68
CA ILE A 15 -1.72 -24.27 -6.75
C ILE A 15 -3.11 -24.88 -6.79
N ASP A 16 -3.85 -24.68 -5.69
CA ASP A 16 -5.27 -25.01 -5.65
C ASP A 16 -6.03 -24.08 -6.64
N ALA A 17 -6.93 -24.66 -7.43
CA ALA A 17 -7.70 -23.95 -8.45
C ALA A 17 -8.50 -22.76 -7.89
N ARG A 18 -8.85 -22.78 -6.60
CA ARG A 18 -9.50 -21.65 -5.93
C ARG A 18 -8.70 -20.35 -5.95
N TYR A 19 -7.38 -20.42 -6.15
CA TYR A 19 -6.50 -19.24 -6.20
C TYR A 19 -6.12 -18.83 -7.62
N ALA A 20 -6.69 -19.49 -8.61
CA ALA A 20 -6.51 -19.16 -10.03
C ALA A 20 -7.80 -18.56 -10.58
N ILE A 21 -7.69 -17.40 -11.20
CA ILE A 21 -8.82 -16.74 -11.86
C ILE A 21 -8.47 -16.42 -13.31
N PRO A 22 -9.44 -16.33 -14.21
CA PRO A 22 -9.20 -15.93 -15.59
C PRO A 22 -8.46 -14.59 -15.68
N LEU A 23 -7.50 -14.51 -16.58
CA LEU A 23 -6.88 -13.22 -16.95
C LEU A 23 -7.86 -12.50 -17.88
N PRO A 24 -8.14 -11.20 -17.70
CA PRO A 24 -8.90 -10.43 -18.69
C PRO A 24 -8.26 -10.53 -20.07
N THR A 25 -9.07 -10.62 -21.12
CA THR A 25 -8.59 -10.91 -22.49
C THR A 25 -7.69 -9.82 -23.08
N ASP A 26 -7.82 -8.61 -22.59
CA ASP A 26 -7.04 -7.43 -23.01
C ASP A 26 -5.83 -7.15 -22.10
N TRP A 27 -5.50 -8.07 -21.16
CA TRP A 27 -4.39 -7.92 -20.23
C TRP A 27 -3.21 -8.81 -20.60
N SER A 28 -1.99 -8.29 -20.41
CA SER A 28 -0.78 -9.09 -20.49
C SER A 28 -0.57 -9.94 -19.22
N PHE A 29 0.33 -10.93 -19.30
CA PHE A 29 0.70 -11.73 -18.12
C PHE A 29 1.36 -10.87 -17.04
N GLU A 30 2.14 -9.87 -17.44
CA GLU A 30 2.75 -8.90 -16.53
C GLU A 30 1.68 -8.10 -15.78
N GLU A 31 0.64 -7.63 -16.48
CA GLU A 31 -0.50 -6.95 -15.85
C GLU A 31 -1.21 -7.88 -14.87
N GLY A 32 -1.47 -9.13 -15.26
CA GLY A 32 -2.07 -10.12 -14.39
C GLY A 32 -1.26 -10.38 -13.11
N SER A 33 0.08 -10.48 -13.23
CA SER A 33 0.98 -10.70 -12.09
C SER A 33 1.07 -9.48 -11.15
N ALA A 34 0.83 -8.28 -11.67
CA ALA A 34 0.89 -7.03 -10.93
C ALA A 34 -0.44 -6.61 -10.27
N TYR A 35 -1.50 -7.40 -10.39
CA TYR A 35 -2.86 -6.99 -10.01
C TYR A 35 -3.28 -7.47 -8.62
N LEU A 36 -3.50 -8.77 -8.46
CA LEU A 36 -4.31 -9.33 -7.37
C LEU A 36 -3.87 -8.88 -5.97
N VAL A 37 -2.60 -9.07 -5.63
CA VAL A 37 -2.10 -8.78 -4.27
C VAL A 37 -2.25 -7.29 -3.94
N GLN A 38 -1.91 -6.42 -4.90
CA GLN A 38 -1.92 -4.99 -4.66
C GLN A 38 -3.33 -4.41 -4.60
N VAL A 39 -4.19 -4.79 -5.53
CA VAL A 39 -5.57 -4.28 -5.57
C VAL A 39 -6.38 -4.79 -4.38
N LEU A 40 -6.25 -6.07 -4.02
CA LEU A 40 -6.90 -6.64 -2.84
C LEU A 40 -6.40 -5.98 -1.55
N THR A 41 -5.10 -5.68 -1.44
CA THR A 41 -4.55 -4.95 -0.29
C THR A 41 -5.17 -3.56 -0.18
N ALA A 42 -5.25 -2.83 -1.28
CA ALA A 42 -5.85 -1.50 -1.30
C ALA A 42 -7.34 -1.53 -0.97
N TYR A 43 -8.09 -2.42 -1.60
CA TYR A 43 -9.52 -2.55 -1.41
C TYR A 43 -9.88 -3.00 0.00
N TYR A 44 -9.24 -4.08 0.48
CA TYR A 44 -9.47 -4.58 1.82
C TYR A 44 -9.15 -3.52 2.89
N GLY A 45 -8.04 -2.79 2.71
CA GLY A 45 -7.65 -1.74 3.63
C GLY A 45 -8.61 -0.55 3.62
N LEU A 46 -8.93 -0.02 2.45
CA LEU A 46 -9.76 1.19 2.34
C LEU A 46 -11.26 0.93 2.53
N VAL A 47 -11.78 -0.08 1.84
CA VAL A 47 -13.22 -0.30 1.81
C VAL A 47 -13.65 -1.20 2.97
N TYR A 48 -13.02 -2.37 3.11
CA TYR A 48 -13.46 -3.34 4.10
C TYR A 48 -13.10 -2.95 5.54
N LEU A 49 -11.85 -2.52 5.78
CA LEU A 49 -11.39 -2.15 7.13
C LEU A 49 -11.63 -0.68 7.47
N ALA A 50 -11.20 0.25 6.61
CA ALA A 50 -11.37 1.66 6.90
C ALA A 50 -12.80 2.14 6.66
N ASN A 51 -13.62 1.38 5.93
CA ASN A 51 -14.99 1.78 5.60
C ASN A 51 -15.04 3.22 5.04
N ILE A 52 -14.25 3.46 3.99
CA ILE A 52 -14.15 4.77 3.36
C ILE A 52 -15.52 5.31 3.01
N GLN A 53 -15.75 6.58 3.28
CA GLN A 53 -17.01 7.27 2.99
C GLN A 53 -16.83 8.28 1.86
N GLN A 54 -17.94 8.65 1.24
CA GLN A 54 -17.98 9.69 0.20
C GLN A 54 -17.38 11.00 0.73
N GLY A 55 -16.47 11.61 -0.03
CA GLY A 55 -15.79 12.86 0.34
C GLY A 55 -14.73 12.74 1.42
N SER A 56 -14.36 11.52 1.87
CA SER A 56 -13.30 11.31 2.86
C SER A 56 -11.98 11.94 2.46
N THR A 57 -11.18 12.37 3.43
CA THR A 57 -9.77 12.72 3.21
C THR A 57 -8.89 11.52 3.55
N VAL A 58 -8.08 11.09 2.58
CA VAL A 58 -7.26 9.88 2.66
C VAL A 58 -5.78 10.18 2.48
N LEU A 59 -4.96 9.84 3.46
CA LEU A 59 -3.51 9.84 3.34
C LEU A 59 -3.02 8.46 2.92
N VAL A 60 -2.33 8.39 1.79
CA VAL A 60 -1.76 7.14 1.26
C VAL A 60 -0.24 7.20 1.34
N HIS A 61 0.36 6.35 2.14
CA HIS A 61 1.81 6.21 2.18
C HIS A 61 2.33 5.30 1.07
N SER A 62 3.57 5.55 0.63
CA SER A 62 4.17 4.88 -0.56
C SER A 62 3.28 4.97 -1.81
N ALA A 63 2.73 6.16 -2.01
CA ALA A 63 1.67 6.47 -2.97
C ALA A 63 1.99 6.09 -4.43
N ALA A 64 3.27 6.06 -4.83
CA ALA A 64 3.72 5.63 -6.16
C ALA A 64 3.99 4.12 -6.25
N GLY A 65 3.77 3.35 -5.20
CA GLY A 65 3.88 1.88 -5.22
C GLY A 65 2.59 1.21 -5.68
N GLY A 66 2.65 -0.09 -5.97
CA GLY A 66 1.50 -0.83 -6.49
C GLY A 66 0.22 -0.66 -5.66
N VAL A 67 0.29 -0.83 -4.32
CA VAL A 67 -0.87 -0.62 -3.44
C VAL A 67 -1.32 0.84 -3.43
N GLY A 68 -0.37 1.79 -3.41
CA GLY A 68 -0.69 3.22 -3.36
C GLY A 68 -1.46 3.72 -4.57
N ILE A 69 -1.11 3.24 -5.77
CA ILE A 69 -1.81 3.55 -7.01
C ILE A 69 -3.27 3.09 -6.92
N TRP A 70 -3.49 1.82 -6.54
CA TRP A 70 -4.83 1.28 -6.38
C TRP A 70 -5.63 1.97 -5.28
N ALA A 71 -4.98 2.29 -4.15
CA ALA A 71 -5.62 3.01 -3.07
C ALA A 71 -6.14 4.38 -3.51
N ASN A 72 -5.36 5.11 -4.33
CA ASN A 72 -5.82 6.37 -4.90
C ASN A 72 -7.00 6.20 -5.86
N ARG A 73 -6.91 5.27 -6.80
CA ARG A 73 -7.95 5.02 -7.80
C ARG A 73 -9.26 4.59 -7.14
N ILE A 74 -9.19 3.70 -6.14
CA ILE A 74 -10.36 3.29 -5.35
C ILE A 74 -10.91 4.49 -4.57
N ALA A 75 -10.07 5.25 -3.87
CA ALA A 75 -10.50 6.42 -3.11
C ALA A 75 -11.21 7.46 -3.98
N LYS A 76 -10.78 7.64 -5.24
CA LYS A 76 -11.44 8.55 -6.21
C LYS A 76 -12.86 8.13 -6.56
N LEU A 77 -13.21 6.84 -6.52
CA LEU A 77 -14.60 6.40 -6.70
C LEU A 77 -15.54 6.84 -5.55
N TYR A 78 -14.96 7.25 -4.44
CA TYR A 78 -15.66 7.83 -3.28
C TYR A 78 -15.49 9.34 -3.21
N ASP A 79 -15.11 10.03 -4.30
CA ASP A 79 -14.82 11.46 -4.36
C ASP A 79 -13.85 11.92 -3.25
N ALA A 80 -12.97 11.04 -2.80
CA ALA A 80 -12.07 11.32 -1.71
C ALA A 80 -11.00 12.35 -2.09
N TYR A 81 -10.67 13.22 -1.14
CA TYR A 81 -9.50 14.08 -1.21
C TYR A 81 -8.27 13.29 -0.83
N THR A 82 -7.40 13.00 -1.79
CA THR A 82 -6.26 12.11 -1.59
C THR A 82 -4.95 12.85 -1.42
N ILE A 83 -4.19 12.49 -0.39
CA ILE A 83 -2.85 12.99 -0.09
C ILE A 83 -1.87 11.85 -0.29
N GLY A 84 -1.00 11.94 -1.29
CA GLY A 84 0.01 10.92 -1.58
C GLY A 84 1.35 11.24 -0.93
N SER A 85 1.90 10.33 -0.11
CA SER A 85 3.24 10.52 0.45
C SER A 85 4.27 9.61 -0.21
N ILE A 86 5.39 10.18 -0.63
CA ILE A 86 6.49 9.52 -1.35
C ILE A 86 7.83 9.76 -0.69
N GLY A 87 8.80 8.86 -0.92
CA GLY A 87 10.15 8.96 -0.36
C GLY A 87 11.13 9.77 -1.21
N SER A 88 10.77 10.12 -2.45
CA SER A 88 11.68 10.80 -3.39
C SER A 88 10.91 11.73 -4.31
N PRO A 89 11.43 12.95 -4.60
CA PRO A 89 10.74 13.94 -5.42
C PRO A 89 10.56 13.53 -6.89
N ASN A 90 11.36 12.61 -7.41
CA ASN A 90 11.24 12.13 -8.80
C ASN A 90 9.93 11.39 -9.10
N LYS A 91 9.09 11.14 -8.08
CA LYS A 91 7.79 10.49 -8.21
C LYS A 91 6.63 11.49 -8.26
N ILE A 92 6.88 12.78 -8.12
CA ILE A 92 5.85 13.82 -8.04
C ILE A 92 5.00 13.85 -9.32
N ASP A 93 5.63 13.89 -10.48
CA ASP A 93 4.91 14.01 -11.74
C ASP A 93 4.04 12.79 -12.04
N PHE A 94 4.48 11.62 -11.59
CA PHE A 94 3.68 10.41 -11.66
C PHE A 94 2.41 10.52 -10.79
N LEU A 95 2.53 10.99 -9.54
CA LEU A 95 1.38 11.15 -8.65
C LEU A 95 0.40 12.21 -9.16
N LYS A 96 0.91 13.29 -9.79
CA LYS A 96 0.05 14.29 -10.45
C LYS A 96 -0.79 13.65 -11.57
N LYS A 97 -0.17 12.79 -12.39
CA LYS A 97 -0.85 12.05 -13.46
C LYS A 97 -1.89 11.06 -12.89
N GLU A 98 -1.59 10.42 -11.76
CA GLU A 98 -2.54 9.54 -11.04
C GLU A 98 -3.65 10.33 -10.32
N GLY A 99 -3.63 11.66 -10.35
CA GLY A 99 -4.71 12.52 -9.84
C GLY A 99 -4.73 12.70 -8.32
N TYR A 100 -3.62 12.52 -7.62
CA TYR A 100 -3.53 12.90 -6.20
C TYR A 100 -3.77 14.39 -6.02
N ASN A 101 -4.60 14.77 -5.03
CA ASN A 101 -4.90 16.17 -4.75
C ASN A 101 -3.71 16.89 -4.13
N GLN A 102 -2.97 16.23 -3.24
CA GLN A 102 -1.74 16.75 -2.63
C GLN A 102 -0.65 15.68 -2.61
N ILE A 103 0.60 16.14 -2.64
CA ILE A 103 1.76 15.25 -2.67
C ILE A 103 2.78 15.72 -1.63
N ILE A 104 3.18 14.80 -0.74
CA ILE A 104 4.17 15.06 0.30
C ILE A 104 5.42 14.23 0.02
N VAL A 105 6.55 14.89 -0.22
CA VAL A 105 7.86 14.23 -0.15
C VAL A 105 8.24 14.12 1.32
N ARG A 106 8.32 12.86 1.81
CA ARG A 106 8.54 12.56 3.23
C ARG A 106 9.92 13.02 3.71
N ASP A 107 9.92 13.77 4.78
CA ASP A 107 11.07 14.05 5.61
C ASP A 107 10.62 14.03 7.08
N LYS A 108 11.35 13.34 7.94
CA LYS A 108 10.93 13.12 9.34
C LYS A 108 10.85 14.40 10.17
N LYS A 109 11.55 15.47 9.78
CA LYS A 109 11.56 16.74 10.52
C LYS A 109 10.40 17.65 10.09
N THR A 110 10.03 17.59 8.81
CA THR A 110 9.05 18.51 8.21
C THR A 110 7.73 17.87 7.86
N PHE A 111 7.57 16.53 8.09
CA PHE A 111 6.37 15.78 7.68
C PHE A 111 5.08 16.31 8.30
N GLU A 112 5.13 16.67 9.59
CA GLU A 112 3.97 17.20 10.33
C GLU A 112 3.44 18.49 9.71
N ALA A 113 4.28 19.48 9.54
CA ALA A 113 3.91 20.75 8.91
C ALA A 113 3.43 20.59 7.45
N LYS A 114 4.06 19.67 6.70
CA LYS A 114 3.63 19.35 5.33
C LYS A 114 2.27 18.66 5.30
N LEU A 115 1.97 17.79 6.26
CA LEU A 115 0.68 17.11 6.36
C LEU A 115 -0.41 18.12 6.72
N GLU A 116 -0.17 18.97 7.69
CA GLU A 116 -1.09 20.04 8.07
C GLU A 116 -1.40 20.97 6.88
N SER A 117 -0.38 21.42 6.17
CA SER A 117 -0.54 22.21 4.95
C SER A 117 -1.33 21.46 3.86
N ALA A 118 -1.06 20.16 3.67
CA ALA A 118 -1.75 19.34 2.66
C ALA A 118 -3.22 19.08 3.01
N LEU A 119 -3.56 19.00 4.29
CA LEU A 119 -4.92 18.88 4.77
C LEU A 119 -5.74 20.16 4.50
N ALA A 120 -5.12 21.32 4.51
CA ALA A 120 -5.78 22.60 4.24
C ALA A 120 -7.09 22.80 5.05
N GLY A 121 -7.05 22.45 6.33
CA GLY A 121 -8.21 22.54 7.25
C GLY A 121 -9.21 21.37 7.15
N ARG A 122 -8.96 20.35 6.33
CA ARG A 122 -9.80 19.16 6.25
C ARG A 122 -9.51 18.19 7.39
N GLU A 123 -10.51 17.46 7.81
CA GLU A 123 -10.37 16.33 8.71
C GLU A 123 -9.70 15.14 7.99
N LEU A 124 -8.68 14.54 8.61
CA LEU A 124 -8.05 13.33 8.09
C LEU A 124 -8.84 12.10 8.56
N ASN A 125 -9.55 11.45 7.64
CA ASN A 125 -10.44 10.35 7.97
C ASN A 125 -9.76 8.97 7.86
N THR A 126 -8.87 8.79 6.88
CA THR A 126 -8.26 7.47 6.64
C THR A 126 -6.77 7.60 6.32
N ILE A 127 -5.99 6.67 6.86
CA ILE A 127 -4.56 6.53 6.51
C ILE A 127 -4.29 5.08 6.08
N MET A 128 -3.73 4.93 4.88
CA MET A 128 -3.11 3.68 4.42
C MET A 128 -1.63 3.69 4.79
N GLU A 129 -1.28 2.96 5.87
CA GLU A 129 0.03 3.03 6.53
C GLU A 129 0.93 1.83 6.21
N CYS A 130 2.16 2.11 5.78
CA CYS A 130 3.19 1.08 5.53
C CYS A 130 4.62 1.56 5.83
N ILE A 131 4.79 2.69 6.52
CA ILE A 131 6.11 3.30 6.77
C ILE A 131 6.62 3.00 8.17
N GLY A 132 5.79 3.26 9.18
CA GLY A 132 6.13 3.10 10.59
C GLY A 132 6.93 4.26 11.19
N GLY A 133 7.32 4.09 12.47
CA GLY A 133 8.14 5.04 13.21
C GLY A 133 7.50 6.41 13.40
N LYS A 134 8.30 7.49 13.30
CA LYS A 134 7.82 8.87 13.52
C LYS A 134 6.71 9.28 12.55
N ILE A 135 6.76 8.82 11.30
CA ILE A 135 5.75 9.12 10.28
C ILE A 135 4.39 8.53 10.68
N PHE A 136 4.38 7.28 11.15
CA PHE A 136 3.20 6.65 11.73
C PHE A 136 2.60 7.48 12.87
N GLN A 137 3.43 7.89 13.85
CA GLN A 137 2.97 8.63 15.01
C GLN A 137 2.35 9.98 14.62
N ILE A 138 3.01 10.73 13.72
CA ILE A 138 2.47 12.00 13.21
C ILE A 138 1.13 11.77 12.52
N GLY A 139 1.05 10.76 11.63
CA GLY A 139 -0.19 10.44 10.93
C GLY A 139 -1.32 10.08 11.90
N TYR A 140 -1.05 9.22 12.90
CA TYR A 140 -2.04 8.83 13.88
C TYR A 140 -2.56 10.02 14.69
N ASN A 141 -1.65 10.91 15.11
CA ASN A 141 -2.03 12.12 15.86
C ASN A 141 -2.86 13.11 15.03
N ALA A 142 -2.67 13.11 13.71
CA ALA A 142 -3.42 13.97 12.79
C ALA A 142 -4.81 13.43 12.41
N LEU A 143 -5.12 12.17 12.73
CA LEU A 143 -6.47 11.64 12.49
C LEU A 143 -7.53 12.43 13.25
N ALA A 144 -8.62 12.72 12.58
CA ALA A 144 -9.83 13.24 13.20
C ALA A 144 -10.51 12.20 14.12
N PRO A 145 -11.42 12.58 14.99
CA PRO A 145 -12.33 11.64 15.63
C PRO A 145 -13.04 10.76 14.60
N GLN A 146 -13.24 9.47 14.89
CA GLN A 146 -13.71 8.42 13.97
C GLN A 146 -12.71 8.07 12.84
N GLY A 147 -11.57 8.74 12.77
CA GLY A 147 -10.52 8.44 11.80
C GLY A 147 -9.90 7.05 11.99
N ARG A 148 -9.50 6.42 10.90
CA ARG A 148 -9.00 5.04 10.86
C ARG A 148 -7.64 4.97 10.19
N MET A 149 -6.66 4.40 10.89
CA MET A 149 -5.37 4.06 10.31
C MET A 149 -5.30 2.56 10.03
N VAL A 150 -5.04 2.20 8.79
CA VAL A 150 -4.90 0.80 8.36
C VAL A 150 -3.44 0.49 8.05
N ILE A 151 -2.84 -0.41 8.83
CA ILE A 151 -1.46 -0.87 8.68
C ILE A 151 -1.46 -2.14 7.83
N TYR A 152 -0.76 -2.10 6.68
CA TYR A 152 -0.59 -3.25 5.80
C TYR A 152 0.87 -3.59 5.50
N GLY A 153 1.81 -2.90 6.16
CA GLY A 153 3.24 -3.14 6.00
C GLY A 153 4.09 -2.27 6.92
N SER A 154 5.40 -2.46 6.87
CA SER A 154 6.36 -1.63 7.63
C SER A 154 7.69 -1.50 6.91
N ALA A 155 7.81 -0.47 6.06
CA ALA A 155 9.05 -0.15 5.36
C ALA A 155 10.19 0.26 6.30
N ARG A 156 9.88 0.55 7.57
CA ARG A 156 10.88 0.86 8.60
C ARG A 156 11.92 -0.24 8.74
N TYR A 157 11.51 -1.51 8.57
CA TYR A 157 12.38 -2.67 8.71
C TYR A 157 13.03 -3.10 7.39
N ALA A 158 12.73 -2.43 6.28
CA ALA A 158 13.37 -2.70 5.00
C ALA A 158 14.86 -2.33 5.07
N THR A 159 15.71 -3.26 4.65
CA THR A 159 17.15 -3.06 4.56
C THR A 159 17.53 -2.86 3.09
N PRO A 160 18.20 -1.77 2.73
CA PRO A 160 18.62 -1.54 1.35
C PRO A 160 19.84 -2.36 0.93
N ASN A 161 20.47 -3.08 1.85
CA ASN A 161 21.69 -3.83 1.65
C ASN A 161 21.44 -5.34 1.83
N ASP A 162 22.26 -6.15 1.19
CA ASP A 162 22.22 -7.63 1.26
C ASP A 162 22.45 -8.18 2.68
N ARG A 163 23.09 -7.41 3.55
CA ARG A 163 23.30 -7.77 4.95
C ARG A 163 22.51 -6.86 5.88
N PRO A 164 21.60 -7.39 6.69
CA PRO A 164 20.85 -6.59 7.66
C PRO A 164 21.76 -6.08 8.78
N ASN A 165 21.60 -4.81 9.15
CA ASN A 165 22.19 -4.26 10.34
C ASN A 165 21.33 -4.63 11.56
N TYR A 166 21.69 -5.70 12.27
CA TYR A 166 20.92 -6.22 13.39
C TYR A 166 20.78 -5.23 14.56
N LEU A 167 21.82 -4.42 14.85
CA LEU A 167 21.75 -3.38 15.89
C LEU A 167 20.72 -2.32 15.54
N LYS A 168 20.68 -1.90 14.28
CA LYS A 168 19.65 -0.96 13.78
C LYS A 168 18.27 -1.58 13.85
N LEU A 169 18.10 -2.83 13.46
CA LEU A 169 16.81 -3.53 13.54
C LEU A 169 16.34 -3.67 14.99
N MET A 170 17.23 -4.03 15.90
CA MET A 170 16.95 -4.10 17.34
C MET A 170 16.52 -2.72 17.89
N TRP A 171 17.27 -1.67 17.59
CA TRP A 171 16.88 -0.30 17.93
C TRP A 171 15.52 0.08 17.39
N GLN A 172 15.25 -0.22 16.12
CA GLN A 172 13.97 0.04 15.49
C GLN A 172 12.82 -0.73 16.14
N PHE A 173 13.07 -1.97 16.58
CA PHE A 173 12.08 -2.78 17.30
C PHE A 173 11.74 -2.17 18.66
N PHE A 174 12.74 -1.78 19.46
CA PHE A 174 12.49 -1.21 20.79
C PHE A 174 11.87 0.19 20.73
N THR A 175 12.20 0.97 19.67
CA THR A 175 11.66 2.32 19.46
C THR A 175 10.43 2.34 18.54
N ARG A 176 9.74 1.21 18.36
CA ARG A 176 8.49 1.19 17.60
C ARG A 176 7.41 1.99 18.31
N PRO A 177 6.51 2.68 17.56
CA PRO A 177 5.36 3.33 18.17
C PRO A 177 4.56 2.35 19.03
N LYS A 178 4.11 2.81 20.17
CA LYS A 178 3.18 2.10 21.06
C LYS A 178 1.96 2.99 21.20
N LEU A 179 0.78 2.41 21.11
CA LEU A 179 -0.48 3.09 21.34
C LEU A 179 -1.13 2.52 22.60
N ASP A 180 -1.59 3.39 23.46
CA ASP A 180 -2.39 3.01 24.61
C ASP A 180 -3.85 2.87 24.15
N PRO A 181 -4.52 1.75 24.39
CA PRO A 181 -5.95 1.60 24.10
C PRO A 181 -6.82 2.68 24.75
N THR A 182 -6.45 3.17 25.93
CA THR A 182 -7.17 4.24 26.62
C THR A 182 -7.14 5.56 25.83
N GLU A 183 -6.00 5.90 25.23
CA GLU A 183 -5.88 7.07 24.35
C GLU A 183 -6.75 6.92 23.11
N MET A 184 -6.89 5.70 22.58
CA MET A 184 -7.76 5.43 21.43
C MET A 184 -9.23 5.71 21.76
N VAL A 185 -9.69 5.30 22.96
CA VAL A 185 -11.04 5.57 23.43
C VAL A 185 -11.26 7.09 23.58
N GLN A 186 -10.34 7.81 24.20
CA GLN A 186 -10.46 9.25 24.42
C GLN A 186 -10.46 10.05 23.10
N SER A 187 -9.69 9.61 22.11
CA SER A 187 -9.58 10.28 20.82
C SER A 187 -10.60 9.82 19.78
N ASN A 188 -11.39 8.77 20.06
CA ASN A 188 -12.29 8.13 19.10
C ASN A 188 -11.60 7.74 17.78
N ARG A 189 -10.37 7.23 17.84
CA ARG A 189 -9.58 6.83 16.67
C ARG A 189 -9.42 5.31 16.63
N ALA A 190 -9.32 4.76 15.42
CA ALA A 190 -9.10 3.33 15.25
C ALA A 190 -7.74 3.02 14.59
N LEU A 191 -7.11 1.97 15.08
CA LEU A 191 -5.95 1.35 14.47
C LEU A 191 -6.31 -0.06 14.03
N LEU A 192 -6.13 -0.35 12.75
CA LEU A 192 -6.48 -1.61 12.12
C LEU A 192 -5.24 -2.18 11.45
N GLY A 193 -5.02 -3.46 11.57
CA GLY A 193 -3.86 -4.11 10.96
C GLY A 193 -4.25 -5.36 10.21
N PHE A 194 -3.63 -5.60 9.07
CA PHE A 194 -3.76 -6.84 8.33
C PHE A 194 -2.51 -7.18 7.54
N ASN A 195 -2.41 -8.44 7.16
CA ASN A 195 -1.47 -8.89 6.16
C ASN A 195 -2.19 -9.91 5.28
N LEU A 196 -2.29 -9.60 3.99
CA LEU A 196 -3.05 -10.38 3.02
C LEU A 196 -2.58 -11.85 2.94
N ILE A 197 -1.29 -12.11 3.17
CA ILE A 197 -0.72 -13.46 3.16
C ILE A 197 -1.37 -14.38 4.22
N TRP A 198 -1.82 -13.83 5.36
CA TRP A 198 -2.50 -14.58 6.42
C TRP A 198 -4.01 -14.71 6.19
N LEU A 199 -4.55 -13.94 5.25
CA LEU A 199 -5.93 -14.08 4.76
C LEU A 199 -6.03 -15.09 3.61
N TYR A 200 -4.93 -15.69 3.18
CA TYR A 200 -4.88 -16.62 2.05
C TYR A 200 -5.90 -17.77 2.20
N GLU A 201 -6.07 -18.31 3.38
CA GLU A 201 -7.02 -19.40 3.65
C GLU A 201 -8.50 -18.97 3.60
N LYS A 202 -8.77 -17.67 3.57
CA LYS A 202 -10.11 -17.09 3.42
C LYS A 202 -10.46 -16.91 1.94
N ALA A 203 -10.35 -17.97 1.14
CA ALA A 203 -10.55 -17.93 -0.32
C ALA A 203 -11.91 -17.29 -0.69
N ASP A 204 -12.99 -17.68 0.01
CA ASP A 204 -14.33 -17.14 -0.25
C ASP A 204 -14.41 -15.63 -0.05
N LEU A 205 -13.76 -15.10 1.02
CA LEU A 205 -13.65 -13.66 1.22
C LEU A 205 -12.89 -12.99 0.07
N LEU A 206 -11.76 -13.57 -0.36
CA LEU A 206 -10.97 -13.00 -1.46
C LEU A 206 -11.75 -13.00 -2.77
N HIS A 207 -12.52 -14.04 -3.05
CA HIS A 207 -13.41 -14.09 -4.22
C HIS A 207 -14.54 -13.07 -4.15
N GLN A 208 -15.16 -12.90 -2.99
CA GLN A 208 -16.15 -11.84 -2.77
C GLN A 208 -15.57 -10.46 -3.09
N LEU A 209 -14.41 -10.13 -2.48
CA LEU A 209 -13.74 -8.83 -2.70
C LEU A 209 -13.36 -8.63 -4.17
N LEU A 210 -12.91 -9.68 -4.86
CA LEU A 210 -12.61 -9.61 -6.30
C LEU A 210 -13.88 -9.39 -7.14
N GLY A 211 -14.98 -10.04 -6.79
CA GLY A 211 -16.27 -9.83 -7.45
C GLY A 211 -16.78 -8.40 -7.31
N GLU A 212 -16.49 -7.73 -6.20
CA GLU A 212 -16.79 -6.30 -6.01
C GLU A 212 -15.85 -5.40 -6.81
N LEU A 213 -14.55 -5.71 -6.81
CA LEU A 213 -13.53 -4.98 -7.58
C LEU A 213 -13.76 -5.03 -9.09
N GLN A 214 -14.23 -6.16 -9.63
CA GLN A 214 -14.52 -6.31 -11.06
C GLN A 214 -15.65 -5.40 -11.55
N LYS A 215 -16.48 -4.89 -10.65
CA LYS A 215 -17.53 -3.91 -10.97
C LYS A 215 -17.03 -2.47 -11.01
N MET A 216 -15.77 -2.25 -10.61
CA MET A 216 -15.14 -0.93 -10.51
C MET A 216 -14.28 -0.66 -11.75
N ASP A 217 -14.47 0.50 -12.36
CA ASP A 217 -13.57 0.98 -13.42
C ASP A 217 -12.36 1.70 -12.77
N ILE A 218 -11.33 0.92 -12.45
CA ILE A 218 -10.10 1.42 -11.82
C ILE A 218 -8.88 1.29 -12.72
N GLY A 219 -9.07 0.85 -13.97
CA GLY A 219 -8.04 0.72 -14.99
C GLY A 219 -7.08 -0.46 -14.77
N LYS A 220 -5.93 -0.42 -15.43
CA LYS A 220 -4.92 -1.47 -15.44
C LYS A 220 -3.79 -1.23 -14.43
N PRO A 221 -3.06 -2.28 -14.00
CA PRO A 221 -1.87 -2.14 -13.17
C PRO A 221 -0.79 -1.28 -13.85
N HIS A 222 -0.05 -0.53 -13.06
CA HIS A 222 1.13 0.18 -13.55
C HIS A 222 2.38 -0.67 -13.33
N ILE A 223 3.01 -1.09 -14.44
CA ILE A 223 4.26 -1.84 -14.43
C ILE A 223 5.39 -0.84 -14.59
N GLY A 224 6.23 -0.73 -13.57
CA GLY A 224 7.36 0.20 -13.58
C GLY A 224 8.63 -0.39 -14.16
N HIS A 225 8.84 -1.68 -13.95
CA HIS A 225 10.02 -2.40 -14.43
C HIS A 225 9.67 -3.87 -14.70
N THR A 226 10.25 -4.41 -15.79
CA THR A 226 10.20 -5.83 -16.11
C THR A 226 11.63 -6.36 -16.22
N PHE A 227 11.85 -7.56 -15.67
CA PHE A 227 13.12 -8.28 -15.72
C PHE A 227 12.86 -9.70 -16.21
N GLU A 228 13.85 -10.31 -16.84
CA GLU A 228 13.82 -11.74 -17.15
C GLU A 228 14.11 -12.58 -15.89
N PHE A 229 13.78 -13.88 -15.90
CA PHE A 229 13.88 -14.73 -14.70
C PHE A 229 15.32 -14.81 -14.15
N GLU A 230 16.30 -14.85 -15.05
CA GLU A 230 17.73 -14.88 -14.72
C GLU A 230 18.20 -13.60 -14.02
N GLU A 231 17.49 -12.49 -14.22
CA GLU A 231 17.76 -11.19 -13.61
C GLU A 231 17.04 -10.98 -12.26
N LEU A 232 16.41 -12.03 -11.71
CA LEU A 232 15.68 -11.94 -10.43
C LEU A 232 16.47 -11.26 -9.31
N PRO A 233 17.79 -11.49 -9.11
CA PRO A 233 18.55 -10.77 -8.10
C PRO A 233 18.57 -9.26 -8.33
N ASP A 234 18.65 -8.80 -9.60
CA ASP A 234 18.65 -7.39 -9.95
C ASP A 234 17.27 -6.75 -9.79
N ALA A 235 16.21 -7.50 -10.11
CA ALA A 235 14.83 -7.09 -9.82
C ALA A 235 14.63 -6.82 -8.32
N ILE A 236 15.12 -7.72 -7.46
CA ILE A 236 15.05 -7.58 -6.00
C ILE A 236 15.87 -6.36 -5.54
N ARG A 237 17.11 -6.20 -6.00
CA ARG A 237 17.94 -5.03 -5.67
C ARG A 237 17.27 -3.73 -6.10
N LYS A 238 16.70 -3.70 -7.32
CA LYS A 238 15.96 -2.53 -7.82
C LYS A 238 14.79 -2.18 -6.90
N PHE A 239 14.00 -3.16 -6.51
CA PHE A 239 12.88 -2.96 -5.57
C PHE A 239 13.36 -2.43 -4.21
N GLN A 240 14.43 -2.98 -3.65
CA GLN A 240 15.01 -2.57 -2.38
C GLN A 240 15.48 -1.11 -2.35
N THR A 241 15.79 -0.51 -3.51
CA THR A 241 16.16 0.93 -3.57
C THR A 241 15.04 1.86 -3.09
N GLY A 242 13.78 1.41 -3.08
CA GLY A 242 12.61 2.23 -2.81
C GLY A 242 12.33 3.32 -3.86
N LYS A 243 13.07 3.32 -4.99
CA LYS A 243 12.96 4.32 -6.06
C LYS A 243 11.99 3.91 -7.17
N THR A 244 11.48 2.68 -7.14
CA THR A 244 10.54 2.15 -8.14
C THR A 244 9.18 2.87 -8.09
N ILE A 245 8.52 2.95 -9.23
CA ILE A 245 7.14 3.39 -9.41
C ILE A 245 6.36 2.16 -9.89
N GLY A 246 5.17 1.94 -9.38
CA GLY A 246 4.37 0.77 -9.74
C GLY A 246 4.97 -0.56 -9.29
N LYS A 247 4.74 -1.59 -10.08
CA LYS A 247 5.21 -2.95 -9.83
C LYS A 247 6.51 -3.26 -10.54
N VAL A 248 7.37 -4.04 -9.90
CA VAL A 248 8.48 -4.74 -10.54
C VAL A 248 8.01 -6.15 -10.84
N VAL A 249 8.10 -6.56 -12.08
CA VAL A 249 7.65 -7.86 -12.59
C VAL A 249 8.86 -8.64 -13.11
N VAL A 250 8.85 -9.94 -12.91
CA VAL A 250 9.83 -10.89 -13.46
C VAL A 250 9.08 -11.81 -14.41
N LYS A 251 9.57 -11.93 -15.63
CA LYS A 251 9.09 -12.85 -16.67
C LYS A 251 9.77 -14.21 -16.51
N VAL A 252 9.03 -15.26 -16.80
CA VAL A 252 9.50 -16.64 -16.77
C VAL A 252 9.40 -17.21 -18.17
#